data_258d71b97650d5316d1721462a1b0729
#
_entry.id   258d71b97650d5316d1721462a1b0729
#
_cell.length_a   1.000
_cell.length_b   1.000
_cell.length_c   1.000
_cell.angle_alpha   90.00
_cell.angle_beta   90.00
_cell.angle_gamma   90.00
#
_symmetry.space_group_name_H-M   'P 1'
#
loop_
_entity.id
_entity.type
_entity.pdbx_description
1 polymer ?
#
loop_
_entity_poly.entity_id
_entity_poly.type
_entity_poly.pdbx_seq_one_letter_code
_entity_poly.pdbx_strand_id
1 'polypeptide(L)'
;MYRGTTPTITINCDIDASEFVTMWVTFRVQKRSTYGQPKEVEITKRLEDEGVDVDGQVISITLTQADTLLLGSLDPETDQTVEVQIRGKTADGRAFASNIMTAPVSRILKDGQI
;
A
#
# COMPACT_ATOMS: atom_id res chain seq x y z
N MET A 1 -5.42 6.05 -6.87
CA MET A 1 -6.00 6.63 -5.63
C MET A 1 -5.65 8.10 -5.54
N TYR A 2 -6.45 8.86 -4.83
CA TYR A 2 -6.14 10.26 -4.54
C TYR A 2 -5.46 10.38 -3.19
N ARG A 3 -4.43 11.24 -3.11
CA ARG A 3 -3.77 11.51 -1.83
C ARG A 3 -4.75 12.17 -0.85
N GLY A 4 -4.59 11.92 0.44
CA GLY A 4 -5.47 12.48 1.48
C GLY A 4 -6.85 11.84 1.57
N THR A 5 -7.09 10.73 0.88
CA THR A 5 -8.34 9.99 0.93
C THR A 5 -8.15 8.65 1.64
N THR A 6 -9.24 7.91 1.82
CA THR A 6 -9.23 6.62 2.53
C THR A 6 -9.70 5.50 1.58
N PRO A 7 -8.91 5.17 0.54
CA PRO A 7 -9.30 4.14 -0.41
C PRO A 7 -9.21 2.74 0.19
N THR A 8 -10.06 1.84 -0.30
CA THR A 8 -9.91 0.41 -0.06
C THR A 8 -9.31 -0.23 -1.30
N ILE A 9 -8.16 -0.88 -1.13
CA ILE A 9 -7.47 -1.60 -2.19
C ILE A 9 -7.81 -3.07 -2.03
N THR A 10 -8.32 -3.67 -3.10
CA THR A 10 -8.70 -5.08 -3.11
C THR A 10 -7.74 -5.85 -4.00
N ILE A 11 -7.14 -6.90 -3.48
CA ILE A 11 -6.17 -7.73 -4.17
C ILE A 11 -6.65 -9.17 -4.18
N ASN A 12 -6.68 -9.79 -5.36
CA ASN A 12 -6.99 -11.20 -5.52
C ASN A 12 -5.69 -12.00 -5.53
N CYS A 13 -5.57 -12.98 -4.63
CA CYS A 13 -4.42 -13.85 -4.55
C CYS A 13 -4.69 -15.16 -5.31
N ASP A 14 -3.62 -15.80 -5.81
CA ASP A 14 -3.72 -17.11 -6.43
C ASP A 14 -3.93 -18.24 -5.42
N ILE A 15 -3.70 -17.95 -4.14
CA ILE A 15 -3.87 -18.89 -3.04
C ILE A 15 -4.87 -18.37 -2.04
N ASP A 16 -5.36 -19.26 -1.17
CA ASP A 16 -6.26 -18.87 -0.08
C ASP A 16 -5.49 -18.10 0.99
N ALA A 17 -5.66 -16.76 1.01
CA ALA A 17 -4.98 -15.89 1.94
C ALA A 17 -5.43 -16.08 3.39
N SER A 18 -6.59 -16.73 3.61
CA SER A 18 -7.06 -17.03 4.97
C SER A 18 -6.18 -18.05 5.69
N GLU A 19 -5.32 -18.76 4.96
CA GLU A 19 -4.34 -19.70 5.53
C GLU A 19 -3.09 -18.99 6.05
N PHE A 20 -2.90 -17.71 5.78
CA PHE A 20 -1.73 -16.97 6.29
C PHE A 20 -1.85 -16.73 7.79
N VAL A 21 -0.78 -17.04 8.51
CA VAL A 21 -0.64 -16.67 9.93
C VAL A 21 0.14 -15.38 10.09
N THR A 22 0.95 -15.03 9.07
CA THR A 22 1.66 -13.76 8.97
C THR A 22 1.48 -13.22 7.56
N MET A 23 1.16 -11.95 7.44
CA MET A 23 1.02 -11.30 6.14
C MET A 23 1.46 -9.85 6.23
N TRP A 24 2.22 -9.41 5.22
CA TRP A 24 2.64 -8.02 5.06
C TRP A 24 2.18 -7.53 3.69
N VAL A 25 1.54 -6.38 3.69
CA VAL A 25 1.26 -5.64 2.45
C VAL A 25 2.10 -4.38 2.50
N THR A 26 3.07 -4.29 1.62
CA THR A 26 4.05 -3.20 1.60
C THR A 26 3.75 -2.26 0.46
N PHE A 27 3.64 -0.98 0.78
CA PHE A 27 3.51 0.13 -0.16
C PHE A 27 4.81 0.90 -0.14
N ARG A 28 5.46 1.01 -1.29
CA ARG A 28 6.74 1.71 -1.41
C ARG A 28 6.67 2.73 -2.52
N VAL A 29 7.18 3.91 -2.24
CA VAL A 29 7.28 4.98 -3.21
C VAL A 29 8.65 5.63 -3.08
N GLN A 30 9.26 5.97 -4.23
CA GLN A 30 10.49 6.74 -4.26
C GLN A 30 10.15 8.16 -4.71
N LYS A 31 10.22 9.09 -3.76
CA LYS A 31 9.94 10.50 -4.03
C LYS A 31 11.21 11.21 -4.47
N ARG A 32 11.08 12.04 -5.49
CA ARG A 32 12.18 12.86 -5.99
C ARG A 32 11.85 14.33 -5.81
N SER A 33 12.84 15.11 -5.39
CA SER A 33 12.75 16.55 -5.36
C SER A 33 13.68 17.14 -6.40
N THR A 34 13.43 18.40 -6.81
CA THR A 34 14.26 19.09 -7.80
C THR A 34 15.70 19.32 -7.28
N TYR A 35 15.87 19.45 -5.97
CA TYR A 35 17.13 19.83 -5.35
C TYR A 35 17.54 18.90 -4.21
N GLY A 36 17.33 17.62 -4.29
CA GLY A 36 17.66 16.75 -3.18
C GLY A 36 17.86 15.30 -3.56
N GLN A 37 18.30 14.52 -2.58
CA GLN A 37 18.37 13.09 -2.72
C GLN A 37 16.96 12.50 -2.81
N PRO A 38 16.75 11.43 -3.60
CA PRO A 38 15.48 10.73 -3.59
C PRO A 38 15.12 10.28 -2.18
N LYS A 39 13.85 10.46 -1.81
CA LYS A 39 13.33 10.00 -0.53
C LYS A 39 12.47 8.77 -0.74
N GLU A 40 12.83 7.68 -0.09
CA GLU A 40 12.04 6.47 -0.09
C GLU A 40 11.05 6.49 1.07
N VAL A 41 9.79 6.17 0.78
CA VAL A 41 8.74 6.04 1.79
C VAL A 41 8.16 4.65 1.68
N GLU A 42 8.04 3.97 2.81
CA GLU A 42 7.50 2.63 2.90
C GLU A 42 6.45 2.57 3.99
N ILE A 43 5.32 1.97 3.67
CA ILE A 43 4.25 1.68 4.61
C ILE A 43 3.97 0.19 4.54
N THR A 44 4.00 -0.50 5.67
CA THR A 44 3.66 -1.92 5.75
C THR A 44 2.41 -2.10 6.61
N LYS A 45 1.39 -2.73 6.02
CA LYS A 45 0.20 -3.15 6.75
C LYS A 45 0.31 -4.64 7.01
N ARG A 46 -0.04 -5.06 8.23
CA ARG A 46 0.03 -6.44 8.67
C ARG A 46 -1.37 -7.04 8.81
N LEU A 47 -1.42 -8.37 8.87
CA LEU A 47 -2.69 -9.09 8.97
C LEU A 47 -3.57 -8.62 10.14
N GLU A 48 -2.95 -8.33 11.27
CA GLU A 48 -3.63 -7.89 12.50
C GLU A 48 -3.97 -6.41 12.54
N ASP A 49 -3.51 -5.62 11.57
CA ASP A 49 -3.72 -4.17 11.58
C ASP A 49 -5.17 -3.82 11.25
N GLU A 50 -5.64 -2.71 11.82
CA GLU A 50 -6.95 -2.16 11.46
C GLU A 50 -6.99 -1.79 9.99
N GLY A 51 -8.11 -2.05 9.34
CA GLY A 51 -8.28 -1.79 7.92
C GLY A 51 -7.80 -2.91 7.01
N VAL A 52 -7.23 -3.97 7.54
CA VAL A 52 -6.84 -5.15 6.76
C VAL A 52 -7.87 -6.25 6.96
N ASP A 53 -8.46 -6.73 5.87
CA ASP A 53 -9.45 -7.80 5.88
C ASP A 53 -9.09 -8.86 4.86
N VAL A 54 -9.26 -10.11 5.23
CA VAL A 54 -8.99 -11.28 4.37
C VAL A 54 -10.24 -12.12 4.28
N ASP A 55 -10.68 -12.39 3.06
CA ASP A 55 -11.82 -13.26 2.77
C ASP A 55 -11.43 -14.22 1.63
N GLY A 56 -11.07 -15.44 1.99
CA GLY A 56 -10.61 -16.43 1.04
C GLY A 56 -9.38 -15.95 0.27
N GLN A 57 -9.50 -15.82 -1.04
CA GLN A 57 -8.43 -15.34 -1.91
C GLN A 57 -8.35 -13.81 -2.02
N VAL A 58 -9.24 -13.10 -1.35
CA VAL A 58 -9.36 -11.64 -1.47
C VAL A 58 -8.79 -10.97 -0.23
N ILE A 59 -7.87 -10.03 -0.43
CA ILE A 59 -7.31 -9.19 0.62
C ILE A 59 -7.76 -7.76 0.35
N SER A 60 -8.35 -7.11 1.36
CA SER A 60 -8.79 -5.73 1.28
C SER A 60 -8.03 -4.90 2.31
N ILE A 61 -7.43 -3.79 1.87
CA ILE A 61 -6.69 -2.88 2.73
C ILE A 61 -7.29 -1.49 2.59
N THR A 62 -7.75 -0.91 3.70
CA THR A 62 -8.20 0.46 3.75
C THR A 62 -7.07 1.34 4.27
N LEU A 63 -6.64 2.29 3.45
CA LEU A 63 -5.59 3.24 3.81
C LEU A 63 -6.20 4.45 4.50
N THR A 64 -5.44 5.07 5.40
CA THR A 64 -5.83 6.30 6.09
C THR A 64 -5.48 7.53 5.24
N GLN A 65 -6.03 8.70 5.61
CA GLN A 65 -5.63 9.97 4.99
C GLN A 65 -4.13 10.19 5.15
N ALA A 66 -3.59 9.91 6.32
CA ALA A 66 -2.16 10.05 6.59
C ALA A 66 -1.33 9.13 5.66
N ASP A 67 -1.78 7.90 5.46
CA ASP A 67 -1.09 6.95 4.57
C ASP A 67 -1.00 7.49 3.14
N THR A 68 -2.12 7.93 2.57
CA THR A 68 -2.14 8.40 1.18
C THR A 68 -1.43 9.73 1.00
N LEU A 69 -1.38 10.58 2.01
CA LEU A 69 -0.57 11.79 2.00
C LEU A 69 0.92 11.46 1.99
N LEU A 70 1.34 10.45 2.77
CA LEU A 70 2.73 9.99 2.77
C LEU A 70 3.14 9.38 1.43
N LEU A 71 2.24 8.67 0.77
CA LEU A 71 2.51 8.03 -0.51
C LEU A 71 2.46 8.99 -1.70
N GLY A 72 1.92 10.17 -1.53
CA GLY A 72 1.88 11.18 -2.58
C GLY A 72 3.24 11.78 -2.92
N SER A 73 3.34 12.47 -4.05
CA SER A 73 4.57 13.15 -4.47
C SER A 73 5.00 14.23 -3.48
N LEU A 74 6.31 14.52 -3.42
CA LEU A 74 6.82 15.70 -2.70
C LEU A 74 6.34 16.99 -3.34
N ASP A 75 6.14 17.00 -4.66
CA ASP A 75 5.53 18.10 -5.37
C ASP A 75 4.01 17.90 -5.39
N PRO A 76 3.20 18.77 -4.72
CA PRO A 76 1.76 18.60 -4.68
C PRO A 76 1.07 18.75 -6.03
N GLU A 77 1.76 19.25 -7.04
CA GLU A 77 1.22 19.42 -8.39
C GLU A 77 1.40 18.18 -9.28
N THR A 78 2.11 17.15 -8.80
CA THR A 78 2.40 15.95 -9.59
C THR A 78 1.79 14.69 -8.98
N ASP A 79 1.51 13.72 -9.84
CA ASP A 79 1.09 12.39 -9.43
C ASP A 79 2.29 11.52 -9.07
N GLN A 80 2.07 10.47 -8.30
CA GLN A 80 3.09 9.53 -7.87
C GLN A 80 2.64 8.11 -8.17
N THR A 81 3.59 7.25 -8.52
CA THR A 81 3.34 5.81 -8.67
C THR A 81 3.86 5.07 -7.44
N VAL A 82 3.02 4.21 -6.87
CA VAL A 82 3.33 3.41 -5.69
C VAL A 82 3.47 1.96 -6.11
N GLU A 83 4.51 1.29 -5.61
CA GLU A 83 4.67 -0.15 -5.74
C GLU A 83 4.03 -0.85 -4.54
N VAL A 84 3.33 -1.96 -4.80
CA VAL A 84 2.62 -2.74 -3.79
C VAL A 84 3.01 -4.20 -3.92
N GLN A 85 3.36 -4.84 -2.81
CA GLN A 85 3.67 -6.26 -2.76
C GLN A 85 3.09 -6.91 -1.51
N ILE A 86 2.59 -8.12 -1.66
CA ILE A 86 2.11 -8.94 -0.54
C ILE A 86 3.11 -10.04 -0.29
N ARG A 87 3.43 -10.26 0.99
CA ARG A 87 4.15 -11.45 1.46
C ARG A 87 3.33 -12.12 2.54
N GLY A 88 3.27 -13.44 2.49
CA GLY A 88 2.51 -14.21 3.47
C GLY A 88 3.23 -15.49 3.84
N LYS A 89 2.94 -15.98 5.04
CA LYS A 89 3.49 -17.24 5.55
C LYS A 89 2.36 -18.04 6.18
N THR A 90 2.30 -19.31 5.86
CA THR A 90 1.31 -20.23 6.40
C THR A 90 1.82 -20.90 7.70
N ALA A 91 0.91 -21.56 8.42
CA ALA A 91 1.26 -22.23 9.69
C ALA A 91 2.28 -23.36 9.51
N ASP A 92 2.31 -23.98 8.34
CA ASP A 92 3.29 -25.04 8.02
C ASP A 92 4.65 -24.50 7.56
N GLY A 93 4.83 -23.17 7.59
CA GLY A 93 6.13 -22.55 7.31
C GLY A 93 6.38 -22.19 5.85
N ARG A 94 5.41 -22.39 4.95
CA ARG A 94 5.56 -21.99 3.55
C ARG A 94 5.39 -20.46 3.42
N ALA A 95 6.31 -19.83 2.71
CA ALA A 95 6.31 -18.40 2.49
C ALA A 95 6.02 -18.07 1.02
N PHE A 96 5.21 -17.04 0.80
CA PHE A 96 4.78 -16.61 -0.53
C PHE A 96 5.04 -15.12 -0.70
N ALA A 97 5.27 -14.70 -1.95
CA ALA A 97 5.34 -13.30 -2.32
C ALA A 97 4.59 -13.09 -3.63
N SER A 98 3.81 -12.03 -3.71
CA SER A 98 3.15 -11.65 -4.96
C SER A 98 4.14 -10.98 -5.92
N ASN A 99 3.73 -10.82 -7.17
CA ASN A 99 4.39 -9.88 -8.06
C ASN A 99 4.27 -8.46 -7.50
N ILE A 100 5.21 -7.60 -7.87
CA ILE A 100 5.11 -6.19 -7.52
C ILE A 100 4.06 -5.55 -8.44
N MET A 101 3.03 -4.96 -7.82
CA MET A 101 1.96 -4.25 -8.50
C MET A 101 2.19 -2.76 -8.37
N THR A 102 1.62 -1.98 -9.26
CA THR A 102 1.70 -0.52 -9.18
C THR A 102 0.32 0.10 -9.11
N ALA A 103 0.24 1.23 -8.41
CA ALA A 103 -0.99 2.01 -8.32
C ALA A 103 -0.65 3.51 -8.39
N PRO A 104 -1.45 4.32 -9.11
CA PRO A 104 -1.22 5.75 -9.13
C PRO A 104 -1.76 6.41 -7.85
N VAL A 105 -1.06 7.43 -7.37
CA VAL A 105 -1.56 8.34 -6.34
C VAL A 105 -1.69 9.70 -6.99
N SER A 106 -2.93 10.11 -7.22
CA SER A 106 -3.24 11.35 -7.92
C SER A 106 -3.24 12.54 -6.98
N ARG A 107 -2.81 13.69 -7.50
CA ARG A 107 -2.80 14.93 -6.76
C ARG A 107 -4.21 15.40 -6.42
N ILE A 108 -4.32 16.27 -5.43
CA ILE A 108 -5.54 16.98 -5.05
C ILE A 108 -5.26 18.48 -5.05
N LEU A 109 -6.31 19.31 -5.17
CA LEU A 109 -6.14 20.75 -5.28
C LEU A 109 -5.67 21.40 -3.99
N LYS A 110 -6.13 20.90 -2.84
CA LYS A 110 -5.68 21.37 -1.53
C LYS A 110 -5.19 20.20 -0.71
N ASP A 111 -3.91 20.22 -0.36
CA ASP A 111 -3.28 19.15 0.41
C ASP A 111 -3.63 19.24 1.89
N GLY A 112 -3.65 18.08 2.56
CA GLY A 112 -3.91 17.98 3.99
C GLY A 112 -5.06 17.04 4.31
N GLN A 113 -5.22 16.76 5.59
CA GLN A 113 -6.33 15.95 6.12
C GLN A 113 -7.56 16.81 6.32
N ILE A 114 -8.71 16.24 6.11
CA ILE A 114 -9.99 16.87 6.41
C ILE A 114 -10.72 16.15 7.52
#